data_0bab1629bfbf39965738c55ea8eec101
#
_entry.id   0bab1629bfbf39965738c55ea8eec101
#
_cell.length_a   1.000
_cell.length_b   1.000
_cell.length_c   1.000
_cell.angle_alpha   90.00
_cell.angle_beta   90.00
_cell.angle_gamma   90.00
#
_symmetry.space_group_name_H-M   'P 1'
#
loop_
_entity.id
_entity.type
_entity.pdbx_description
1 polymer ?
#
loop_
_entity_poly.entity_id
_entity_poly.type
_entity_poly.pdbx_seq_one_letter_code
_entity_poly.pdbx_strand_id
1 'polypeptide(L)'
;MKNLNNKNILVGITGSIAAYKAAQLVSNLKNNGANVKVIMTKASTSFITERTLESISNNKVLVDESETEESFLHLEVAKWADIILVAPCTANSLNKITNGLGDDLLSTVCLAFKRKIFIAPAMNPDMWNNTIVQDNLKDISLDKFEIIGPDYGNHACGDVGYGRMSSPDFIIETLSKAMGKGILDGIKILITAGPTREPIDPVRFISNYSSGKMGYAIAEYARDLGGDVRL
;
A
#
# COMPACT_ATOMS: atom_id res chain seq x y z
N MET A 1 -12.01 8.36 0.28
CA MET A 1 -11.27 7.16 0.78
C MET A 1 -12.18 6.13 1.47
N LYS A 2 -13.32 5.76 0.85
CA LYS A 2 -14.29 4.82 1.48
C LYS A 2 -14.13 3.35 1.03
N ASN A 3 -13.23 3.06 0.10
CA ASN A 3 -13.10 1.72 -0.49
C ASN A 3 -12.45 0.68 0.41
N LEU A 4 -11.82 1.11 1.53
CA LEU A 4 -11.22 0.21 2.52
C LEU A 4 -12.13 -0.07 3.71
N ASN A 5 -13.30 0.56 3.78
CA ASN A 5 -14.25 0.36 4.88
C ASN A 5 -14.70 -1.11 4.95
N ASN A 6 -14.63 -1.69 6.14
CA ASN A 6 -14.92 -3.10 6.44
C ASN A 6 -14.06 -4.12 5.66
N LYS A 7 -12.93 -3.71 5.04
CA LYS A 7 -11.99 -4.63 4.41
C LYS A 7 -11.03 -5.22 5.44
N ASN A 8 -10.78 -6.50 5.32
CA ASN A 8 -9.82 -7.22 6.14
C ASN A 8 -8.44 -7.12 5.51
N ILE A 9 -7.55 -6.34 6.11
CA ILE A 9 -6.21 -6.08 5.59
C ILE A 9 -5.18 -6.72 6.52
N LEU A 10 -4.39 -7.63 5.95
CA LEU A 10 -3.22 -8.18 6.62
C LEU A 10 -2.00 -7.34 6.25
N VAL A 11 -1.33 -6.78 7.25
CA VAL A 11 -0.08 -6.03 7.07
C VAL A 11 1.09 -6.89 7.53
N GLY A 12 1.95 -7.25 6.59
CA GLY A 12 3.23 -7.93 6.87
C GLY A 12 4.33 -6.87 7.07
N ILE A 13 5.04 -6.93 8.19
CA ILE A 13 6.13 -6.01 8.52
C ILE A 13 7.43 -6.76 8.57
N THR A 14 8.41 -6.33 7.78
CA THR A 14 9.72 -6.99 7.69
C THR A 14 10.84 -6.11 8.26
N GLY A 15 12.04 -6.69 8.45
CA GLY A 15 13.16 -6.09 9.17
C GLY A 15 13.84 -4.93 8.43
N SER A 16 13.22 -3.78 8.44
CA SER A 16 13.72 -2.53 7.85
C SER A 16 13.54 -1.37 8.81
N ILE A 17 14.43 -0.39 8.75
CA ILE A 17 14.26 0.88 9.48
C ILE A 17 12.91 1.55 9.13
N ALA A 18 12.38 1.33 7.92
CA ALA A 18 11.09 1.86 7.50
C ALA A 18 9.90 1.27 8.29
N ALA A 19 10.11 0.30 9.19
CA ALA A 19 9.07 -0.26 10.06
C ALA A 19 8.39 0.81 10.95
N TYR A 20 9.07 1.94 11.27
CA TYR A 20 8.42 3.05 11.97
C TYR A 20 7.23 3.64 11.19
N LYS A 21 7.30 3.63 9.85
CA LYS A 21 6.20 4.08 9.00
C LYS A 21 5.02 3.11 9.02
N ALA A 22 5.26 1.83 9.33
CA ALA A 22 4.19 0.84 9.41
C ALA A 22 3.21 1.15 10.53
N ALA A 23 3.65 1.72 11.65
CA ALA A 23 2.75 2.18 12.71
C ALA A 23 1.75 3.22 12.20
N GLN A 24 2.24 4.23 11.48
CA GLN A 24 1.38 5.24 10.85
C GLN A 24 0.47 4.63 9.78
N LEU A 25 0.98 3.69 8.98
CA LEU A 25 0.20 3.00 7.95
C LEU A 25 -0.96 2.20 8.57
N VAL A 26 -0.71 1.41 9.61
CA VAL A 26 -1.73 0.65 10.34
C VAL A 26 -2.79 1.59 10.94
N SER A 27 -2.35 2.70 11.57
CA SER A 27 -3.26 3.72 12.10
C SER A 27 -4.15 4.32 11.00
N ASN A 28 -3.55 4.71 9.88
CA ASN A 28 -4.27 5.31 8.77
C ASN A 28 -5.25 4.31 8.11
N LEU A 29 -4.89 3.03 7.97
CA LEU A 29 -5.78 1.99 7.46
C LEU A 29 -7.02 1.84 8.36
N LYS A 30 -6.84 1.81 9.68
CA LYS A 30 -7.96 1.76 10.64
C LYS A 30 -8.84 3.00 10.56
N ASN A 31 -8.25 4.18 10.49
CA ASN A 31 -8.99 5.44 10.34
C ASN A 31 -9.82 5.49 9.04
N ASN A 32 -9.43 4.72 8.01
CA ASN A 32 -10.20 4.50 6.80
C ASN A 32 -11.22 3.34 6.91
N GLY A 33 -11.46 2.82 8.12
CA GLY A 33 -12.48 1.82 8.43
C GLY A 33 -12.08 0.37 8.12
N ALA A 34 -10.80 0.09 7.86
CA ALA A 34 -10.33 -1.27 7.64
C ALA A 34 -10.18 -2.06 8.95
N ASN A 35 -10.42 -3.37 8.88
CA ASN A 35 -10.02 -4.32 9.91
C ASN A 35 -8.58 -4.75 9.63
N VAL A 36 -7.66 -4.45 10.56
CA VAL A 36 -6.23 -4.68 10.33
C VAL A 36 -5.69 -5.75 11.26
N LYS A 37 -5.08 -6.79 10.70
CA LYS A 37 -4.19 -7.72 11.42
C LYS A 37 -2.76 -7.50 10.97
N VAL A 38 -1.80 -7.80 11.85
CA VAL A 38 -0.38 -7.60 11.58
C VAL A 38 0.38 -8.90 11.79
N ILE A 39 1.25 -9.23 10.84
CA ILE A 39 2.31 -10.24 10.98
C ILE A 39 3.64 -9.52 10.97
N MET A 40 4.50 -9.85 11.92
CA MET A 40 5.87 -9.37 12.01
C MET A 40 6.85 -10.50 11.74
N THR A 41 7.84 -10.27 10.89
CA THR A 41 8.99 -11.18 10.86
C THR A 41 9.84 -10.99 12.13
N LYS A 42 10.58 -12.00 12.54
CA LYS A 42 11.51 -11.89 13.66
C LYS A 42 12.44 -10.67 13.53
N ALA A 43 12.99 -10.44 12.35
CA ALA A 43 13.87 -9.30 12.11
C ALA A 43 13.21 -7.93 12.33
N SER A 44 11.88 -7.81 12.14
CA SER A 44 11.17 -6.55 12.31
C SER A 44 11.02 -6.15 13.78
N THR A 45 11.05 -7.08 14.72
CA THR A 45 10.93 -6.81 16.16
C THR A 45 12.10 -5.97 16.71
N SER A 46 13.23 -5.96 15.98
CA SER A 46 14.37 -5.08 16.32
C SER A 46 14.13 -3.61 15.95
N PHE A 47 13.14 -3.29 15.15
CA PHE A 47 12.84 -1.93 14.67
C PHE A 47 11.58 -1.33 15.26
N ILE A 48 10.59 -2.17 15.58
CA ILE A 48 9.32 -1.77 16.19
C ILE A 48 8.82 -2.89 17.09
N THR A 49 8.16 -2.55 18.20
CA THR A 49 7.64 -3.55 19.13
C THR A 49 6.26 -4.04 18.71
N GLU A 50 5.98 -5.33 19.00
CA GLU A 50 4.65 -5.93 18.87
C GLU A 50 3.59 -5.10 19.58
N ARG A 51 3.89 -4.70 20.84
CA ARG A 51 2.98 -3.92 21.68
C ARG A 51 2.53 -2.62 21.06
N THR A 52 3.41 -1.94 20.31
CA THR A 52 3.05 -0.71 19.56
C THR A 52 1.97 -1.03 18.53
N LEU A 53 2.18 -2.09 17.75
CA LEU A 53 1.26 -2.46 16.67
C LEU A 53 -0.04 -3.07 17.19
N GLU A 54 -0.01 -3.82 18.30
CA GLU A 54 -1.20 -4.32 19.00
C GLU A 54 -2.08 -3.17 19.47
N SER A 55 -1.47 -2.17 20.11
CA SER A 55 -2.19 -0.99 20.60
C SER A 55 -2.85 -0.21 19.49
N ILE A 56 -2.20 -0.09 18.32
CA ILE A 56 -2.74 0.66 17.17
C ILE A 56 -3.78 -0.18 16.42
N SER A 57 -3.51 -1.47 16.18
CA SER A 57 -4.42 -2.33 15.42
C SER A 57 -5.64 -2.79 16.23
N ASN A 58 -5.59 -2.75 17.57
CA ASN A 58 -6.52 -3.41 18.48
C ASN A 58 -6.66 -4.92 18.22
N ASN A 59 -5.63 -5.55 17.71
CA ASN A 59 -5.54 -6.98 17.44
C ASN A 59 -4.21 -7.50 17.93
N LYS A 60 -4.17 -8.78 18.32
CA LYS A 60 -2.92 -9.47 18.62
C LYS A 60 -2.03 -9.46 17.36
N VAL A 61 -0.77 -9.14 17.53
CA VAL A 61 0.25 -9.23 16.49
C VAL A 61 0.77 -10.65 16.43
N LEU A 62 0.91 -11.19 15.24
CA LEU A 62 1.47 -12.51 15.00
C LEU A 62 2.96 -12.34 14.68
N VAL A 63 3.80 -13.05 15.39
CA VAL A 63 5.25 -13.07 15.15
C VAL A 63 5.67 -14.48 14.76
N ASP A 64 6.66 -14.58 13.93
CA ASP A 64 7.14 -15.80 13.29
C ASP A 64 7.55 -16.93 14.27
N GLU A 65 7.88 -16.59 15.52
CA GLU A 65 8.26 -17.54 16.57
C GLU A 65 7.10 -17.93 17.51
N SER A 66 5.91 -17.44 17.27
CA SER A 66 4.79 -17.92 18.07
C SER A 66 4.59 -19.40 17.73
N GLU A 67 5.14 -20.29 18.54
CA GLU A 67 4.70 -21.67 18.69
C GLU A 67 3.22 -21.65 19.07
N THR A 68 2.38 -21.29 18.12
CA THR A 68 0.97 -21.49 18.28
C THR A 68 0.72 -22.94 17.94
N GLU A 69 0.24 -23.71 18.91
CA GLU A 69 -0.29 -25.07 18.74
C GLU A 69 -1.41 -25.15 17.69
N GLU A 70 -1.75 -24.03 17.05
CA GLU A 70 -2.77 -23.92 16.01
C GLU A 70 -2.21 -24.38 14.66
N SER A 71 -2.46 -25.63 14.34
CA SER A 71 -1.92 -26.37 13.18
C SER A 71 -2.17 -25.73 11.82
N PHE A 72 -3.02 -24.68 11.69
CA PHE A 72 -3.41 -24.10 10.40
C PHE A 72 -3.54 -22.56 10.42
N LEU A 73 -2.89 -21.87 11.34
CA LEU A 73 -2.94 -20.42 11.50
C LEU A 73 -2.71 -19.66 10.17
N HIS A 74 -1.72 -20.09 9.38
CA HIS A 74 -1.43 -19.47 8.09
C HIS A 74 -2.60 -19.55 7.10
N LEU A 75 -3.36 -20.65 7.09
CA LEU A 75 -4.52 -20.79 6.24
C LEU A 75 -5.71 -19.95 6.71
N GLU A 76 -5.90 -19.84 8.03
CA GLU A 76 -6.96 -19.01 8.61
C GLU A 76 -6.74 -17.53 8.32
N VAL A 77 -5.50 -17.05 8.52
CA VAL A 77 -5.14 -15.67 8.24
C VAL A 77 -5.24 -15.35 6.76
N ALA A 78 -4.78 -16.26 5.88
CA ALA A 78 -4.90 -16.09 4.44
C ALA A 78 -6.37 -16.06 3.97
N LYS A 79 -7.25 -16.86 4.56
CA LYS A 79 -8.69 -16.86 4.24
C LYS A 79 -9.40 -15.62 4.78
N TRP A 80 -8.99 -15.12 5.95
CA TRP A 80 -9.55 -13.92 6.57
C TRP A 80 -9.25 -12.66 5.78
N ALA A 81 -8.07 -12.55 5.18
CA ALA A 81 -7.62 -11.34 4.50
C ALA A 81 -8.35 -11.11 3.16
N ASP A 82 -8.79 -9.89 2.92
CA ASP A 82 -9.18 -9.41 1.59
C ASP A 82 -7.97 -8.91 0.82
N ILE A 83 -6.99 -8.33 1.54
CA ILE A 83 -5.74 -7.78 1.03
C ILE A 83 -4.60 -8.27 1.90
N ILE A 84 -3.48 -8.62 1.28
CA ILE A 84 -2.18 -8.70 1.95
C ILE A 84 -1.32 -7.55 1.44
N LEU A 85 -0.80 -6.77 2.39
CA LEU A 85 0.16 -5.69 2.16
C LEU A 85 1.45 -5.99 2.93
N VAL A 86 2.57 -6.14 2.24
CA VAL A 86 3.88 -6.27 2.88
C VAL A 86 4.58 -4.91 2.85
N ALA A 87 4.61 -4.23 3.99
CA ALA A 87 5.12 -2.86 4.12
C ALA A 87 5.70 -2.58 5.52
N PRO A 88 7.02 -2.36 5.65
CA PRO A 88 8.03 -2.42 4.59
C PRO A 88 8.31 -3.84 4.12
N CYS A 89 8.75 -4.01 2.86
CA CYS A 89 9.23 -5.26 2.31
C CYS A 89 10.73 -5.17 2.01
N THR A 90 11.55 -5.93 2.75
CA THR A 90 12.99 -6.03 2.49
C THR A 90 13.28 -6.89 1.27
N ALA A 91 14.49 -6.79 0.71
CA ALA A 91 14.94 -7.64 -0.39
C ALA A 91 14.83 -9.15 -0.05
N ASN A 92 15.14 -9.55 1.19
CA ASN A 92 14.98 -10.92 1.64
C ASN A 92 13.52 -11.38 1.53
N SER A 93 12.57 -10.64 2.11
CA SER A 93 11.17 -11.00 2.08
C SER A 93 10.56 -10.90 0.68
N LEU A 94 10.99 -9.92 -0.13
CA LEU A 94 10.61 -9.82 -1.53
C LEU A 94 10.98 -11.13 -2.26
N ASN A 95 12.26 -11.53 -2.19
CA ASN A 95 12.73 -12.73 -2.86
C ASN A 95 12.03 -14.00 -2.38
N LYS A 96 11.80 -14.15 -1.07
CA LYS A 96 11.04 -15.28 -0.52
C LYS A 96 9.63 -15.37 -1.12
N ILE A 97 8.88 -14.29 -1.03
CA ILE A 97 7.47 -14.23 -1.44
C ILE A 97 7.34 -14.46 -2.95
N THR A 98 8.20 -13.85 -3.75
CA THR A 98 8.12 -13.93 -5.21
C THR A 98 8.58 -15.29 -5.76
N ASN A 99 9.49 -15.97 -5.06
CA ASN A 99 9.97 -17.30 -5.43
C ASN A 99 9.21 -18.44 -4.73
N GLY A 100 8.16 -18.14 -3.97
CA GLY A 100 7.31 -19.15 -3.35
C GLY A 100 7.96 -19.90 -2.18
N LEU A 101 8.92 -19.27 -1.47
CA LEU A 101 9.49 -19.81 -0.24
C LEU A 101 8.53 -19.56 0.93
N GLY A 102 8.18 -20.61 1.68
CA GLY A 102 7.30 -20.55 2.84
C GLY A 102 8.03 -21.06 4.09
N ASP A 103 9.12 -20.38 4.49
CA ASP A 103 9.98 -20.75 5.62
C ASP A 103 9.73 -19.89 6.88
N ASP A 104 8.82 -18.94 6.79
CA ASP A 104 8.32 -18.10 7.87
C ASP A 104 6.79 -17.91 7.75
N LEU A 105 6.15 -17.45 8.83
CA LEU A 105 4.68 -17.30 8.85
C LEU A 105 4.20 -16.34 7.77
N LEU A 106 4.88 -15.20 7.57
CA LEU A 106 4.47 -14.21 6.57
C LEU A 106 4.55 -14.78 5.14
N SER A 107 5.67 -15.39 4.79
CA SER A 107 5.88 -15.97 3.47
C SER A 107 4.92 -17.14 3.20
N THR A 108 4.66 -17.98 4.22
CA THR A 108 3.69 -19.08 4.12
C THR A 108 2.26 -18.56 3.91
N VAL A 109 1.86 -17.50 4.62
CA VAL A 109 0.55 -16.86 4.43
C VAL A 109 0.44 -16.25 3.03
N CYS A 110 1.49 -15.57 2.55
CA CYS A 110 1.51 -15.03 1.19
C CYS A 110 1.39 -16.12 0.12
N LEU A 111 2.04 -17.27 0.33
CA LEU A 111 1.94 -18.43 -0.58
C LEU A 111 0.53 -19.03 -0.61
N ALA A 112 -0.13 -19.13 0.53
CA ALA A 112 -1.50 -19.65 0.66
C ALA A 112 -2.59 -18.67 0.17
N PHE A 113 -2.27 -17.39 0.06
CA PHE A 113 -3.24 -16.35 -0.31
C PHE A 113 -3.54 -16.39 -1.82
N LYS A 114 -4.82 -16.37 -2.19
CA LYS A 114 -5.25 -16.56 -3.59
C LYS A 114 -5.41 -15.28 -4.39
N ARG A 115 -5.53 -14.13 -3.71
CA ARG A 115 -5.74 -12.83 -4.35
C ARG A 115 -4.40 -12.10 -4.55
N LYS A 116 -4.44 -10.88 -5.07
CA LYS A 116 -3.27 -10.03 -5.29
C LYS A 116 -2.63 -9.59 -3.96
N ILE A 117 -1.32 -9.67 -3.90
CA ILE A 117 -0.48 -9.21 -2.79
C ILE A 117 0.16 -7.89 -3.17
N PHE A 118 0.08 -6.90 -2.29
CA PHE A 118 0.70 -5.60 -2.45
C PHE A 118 2.02 -5.56 -1.68
N ILE A 119 3.05 -5.05 -2.32
CA ILE A 119 4.42 -5.04 -1.78
C ILE A 119 4.96 -3.62 -1.85
N ALA A 120 5.35 -3.06 -0.71
CA ALA A 120 6.03 -1.78 -0.61
C ALA A 120 7.52 -1.99 -0.28
N PRO A 121 8.41 -2.01 -1.29
CA PRO A 121 9.84 -2.28 -1.08
C PRO A 121 10.50 -1.23 -0.19
N ALA A 122 11.46 -1.71 0.65
CA ALA A 122 12.27 -0.87 1.51
C ALA A 122 13.67 -1.48 1.67
N MET A 123 14.65 -0.92 0.97
CA MET A 123 16.04 -1.38 0.98
C MET A 123 16.99 -0.26 0.57
N ASN A 124 18.29 -0.45 0.73
CA ASN A 124 19.32 0.47 0.25
C ASN A 124 19.28 0.59 -1.27
N PRO A 125 19.72 1.73 -1.88
CA PRO A 125 19.72 1.92 -3.33
C PRO A 125 20.53 0.87 -4.10
N ASP A 126 21.67 0.44 -3.57
CA ASP A 126 22.49 -0.57 -4.24
C ASP A 126 21.80 -1.94 -4.26
N MET A 127 21.11 -2.28 -3.17
CA MET A 127 20.28 -3.50 -3.11
C MET A 127 19.12 -3.42 -4.10
N TRP A 128 18.46 -2.26 -4.19
CA TRP A 128 17.37 -2.05 -5.15
C TRP A 128 17.86 -2.19 -6.60
N ASN A 129 19.02 -1.59 -6.93
CA ASN A 129 19.59 -1.61 -8.27
C ASN A 129 20.32 -2.93 -8.59
N ASN A 130 20.42 -3.85 -7.63
CA ASN A 130 21.06 -5.14 -7.85
C ASN A 130 20.31 -5.94 -8.93
N THR A 131 21.05 -6.49 -9.89
CA THR A 131 20.48 -7.21 -11.04
C THR A 131 19.57 -8.36 -10.61
N ILE A 132 19.93 -9.11 -9.56
CA ILE A 132 19.12 -10.23 -9.05
C ILE A 132 17.76 -9.71 -8.54
N VAL A 133 17.74 -8.59 -7.82
CA VAL A 133 16.48 -7.99 -7.34
C VAL A 133 15.64 -7.48 -8.51
N GLN A 134 16.27 -6.82 -9.48
CA GLN A 134 15.58 -6.30 -10.66
C GLN A 134 15.06 -7.42 -11.58
N ASP A 135 15.79 -8.50 -11.71
CA ASP A 135 15.34 -9.65 -12.51
C ASP A 135 14.16 -10.37 -11.81
N ASN A 136 14.21 -10.58 -10.49
CA ASN A 136 13.07 -11.07 -9.73
C ASN A 136 11.82 -10.19 -9.90
N LEU A 137 12.00 -8.86 -9.99
CA LEU A 137 10.88 -7.93 -10.19
C LEU A 137 10.33 -8.00 -11.63
N LYS A 138 11.14 -8.29 -12.64
CA LYS A 138 10.67 -8.48 -14.03
C LYS A 138 9.85 -9.76 -14.19
N ASP A 139 10.24 -10.81 -13.46
CA ASP A 139 9.61 -12.13 -13.54
C ASP A 139 8.39 -12.25 -12.63
N ILE A 140 8.09 -11.23 -11.83
CA ILE A 140 6.90 -11.21 -10.96
C ILE A 140 5.62 -11.25 -11.81
N SER A 141 4.74 -12.20 -11.48
CA SER A 141 3.39 -12.22 -12.01
C SER A 141 2.59 -11.00 -11.55
N LEU A 142 2.29 -10.09 -12.47
CA LEU A 142 1.50 -8.87 -12.19
C LEU A 142 0.04 -9.19 -11.80
N ASP A 143 -0.43 -10.39 -12.10
CA ASP A 143 -1.75 -10.85 -11.65
C ASP A 143 -1.74 -11.18 -10.16
N LYS A 144 -0.60 -11.65 -9.65
CA LYS A 144 -0.43 -12.06 -8.24
C LYS A 144 0.11 -10.94 -7.36
N PHE A 145 0.97 -10.08 -7.90
CA PHE A 145 1.68 -9.06 -7.12
C PHE A 145 1.48 -7.67 -7.69
N GLU A 146 1.48 -6.68 -6.82
CA GLU A 146 1.53 -5.27 -7.17
C GLU A 146 2.59 -4.56 -6.33
N ILE A 147 3.57 -3.96 -6.99
CA ILE A 147 4.67 -3.25 -6.35
C ILE A 147 4.30 -1.78 -6.20
N ILE A 148 4.34 -1.27 -4.97
CA ILE A 148 4.05 0.12 -4.62
C ILE A 148 5.36 0.85 -4.32
N GLY A 149 5.82 1.69 -5.21
CA GLY A 149 7.12 2.36 -5.13
C GLY A 149 8.25 1.47 -5.66
N PRO A 150 9.48 1.56 -5.07
CA PRO A 150 9.88 2.47 -4.00
C PRO A 150 10.06 3.92 -4.44
N ASP A 151 10.08 4.85 -3.46
CA ASP A 151 10.35 6.26 -3.71
C ASP A 151 11.85 6.54 -3.83
N TYR A 152 12.19 7.62 -4.56
CA TYR A 152 13.52 8.19 -4.63
C TYR A 152 13.76 9.15 -3.45
N GLY A 153 14.97 9.16 -2.88
CA GLY A 153 15.37 10.14 -1.87
C GLY A 153 16.51 9.71 -0.97
N ASN A 154 16.71 10.45 0.13
CA ASN A 154 17.77 10.19 1.10
C ASN A 154 17.45 8.95 1.95
N HIS A 155 18.41 8.07 2.12
CA HIS A 155 18.34 6.89 2.99
C HIS A 155 19.00 7.17 4.34
N ALA A 156 18.67 6.33 5.35
CA ALA A 156 19.26 6.45 6.69
C ALA A 156 20.78 6.21 6.72
N CYS A 157 21.32 5.51 5.72
CA CYS A 157 22.76 5.30 5.55
C CYS A 157 23.49 6.51 4.92
N GLY A 158 22.78 7.55 4.48
CA GLY A 158 23.34 8.71 3.81
C GLY A 158 23.29 8.65 2.28
N ASP A 159 22.99 7.51 1.69
CA ASP A 159 22.87 7.34 0.25
C ASP A 159 21.61 8.03 -0.30
N VAL A 160 21.65 8.36 -1.59
CA VAL A 160 20.50 8.96 -2.32
C VAL A 160 20.15 8.07 -3.50
N GLY A 161 18.90 7.65 -3.58
CA GLY A 161 18.45 6.77 -4.67
C GLY A 161 17.05 6.22 -4.45
N TYR A 162 16.65 5.30 -5.34
CA TYR A 162 15.45 4.51 -5.15
C TYR A 162 15.68 3.45 -4.06
N GLY A 163 14.60 3.04 -3.38
CA GLY A 163 14.63 2.00 -2.34
C GLY A 163 13.87 2.39 -1.07
N ARG A 164 13.42 3.64 -0.94
CA ARG A 164 12.62 4.10 0.20
C ARG A 164 11.19 3.58 0.08
N MET A 165 10.67 3.03 1.18
CA MET A 165 9.25 2.70 1.25
C MET A 165 8.42 3.95 0.96
N SER A 166 7.47 3.84 0.05
CA SER A 166 6.52 4.89 -0.29
C SER A 166 5.77 5.39 0.95
N SER A 167 5.21 6.59 0.85
CA SER A 167 4.48 7.18 1.98
C SER A 167 3.24 6.34 2.34
N PRO A 168 2.84 6.27 3.62
CA PRO A 168 1.62 5.59 4.04
C PRO A 168 0.38 6.04 3.26
N ASP A 169 0.28 7.34 2.95
CA ASP A 169 -0.87 7.89 2.23
C ASP A 169 -0.92 7.43 0.77
N PHE A 170 0.22 7.38 0.08
CA PHE A 170 0.31 6.85 -1.27
C PHE A 170 -0.02 5.36 -1.33
N ILE A 171 0.46 4.58 -0.35
CA ILE A 171 0.13 3.14 -0.23
C ILE A 171 -1.39 2.97 -0.07
N ILE A 172 -2.03 3.73 0.81
CA ILE A 172 -3.47 3.66 1.06
C ILE A 172 -4.27 4.06 -0.18
N GLU A 173 -3.84 5.11 -0.88
CA GLU A 173 -4.46 5.53 -2.13
C GLU A 173 -4.41 4.41 -3.19
N THR A 174 -3.26 3.75 -3.34
CA THR A 174 -3.09 2.63 -4.27
C THR A 174 -3.98 1.44 -3.90
N LEU A 175 -4.02 1.06 -2.61
CA LEU A 175 -4.91 0.00 -2.14
C LEU A 175 -6.39 0.36 -2.37
N SER A 176 -6.78 1.61 -2.11
CA SER A 176 -8.15 2.08 -2.31
C SER A 176 -8.57 1.99 -3.78
N LYS A 177 -7.67 2.33 -4.71
CA LYS A 177 -7.90 2.19 -6.16
C LYS A 177 -8.04 0.73 -6.57
N ALA A 178 -7.17 -0.14 -6.07
CA ALA A 178 -7.18 -1.56 -6.40
C ALA A 178 -8.43 -2.29 -5.88
N MET A 179 -9.01 -1.83 -4.77
CA MET A 179 -10.24 -2.39 -4.19
C MET A 179 -11.52 -1.82 -4.79
N GLY A 180 -11.39 -0.77 -5.60
CA GLY A 180 -12.51 -0.07 -6.19
C GLY A 180 -12.96 -0.70 -7.51
N LYS A 181 -13.84 -1.71 -7.48
CA LYS A 181 -14.94 -1.72 -8.46
C LYS A 181 -15.97 -0.74 -7.92
N GLY A 182 -15.73 0.54 -8.15
CA GLY A 182 -16.68 1.58 -7.81
C GLY A 182 -17.94 1.47 -8.67
N ILE A 183 -19.04 2.04 -8.22
CA ILE A 183 -20.29 2.14 -9.00
C ILE A 183 -20.10 2.86 -10.34
N LEU A 184 -18.95 3.51 -10.54
CA LEU A 184 -18.57 4.24 -11.75
C LEU A 184 -17.47 3.52 -12.54
N ASP A 185 -17.16 2.26 -12.24
CA ASP A 185 -16.16 1.47 -12.97
C ASP A 185 -16.54 1.37 -14.46
N GLY A 186 -15.57 1.70 -15.34
CA GLY A 186 -15.78 1.76 -16.79
C GLY A 186 -16.53 3.01 -17.29
N ILE A 187 -16.99 3.91 -16.41
CA ILE A 187 -17.65 5.16 -16.80
C ILE A 187 -16.60 6.25 -17.02
N LYS A 188 -16.60 6.83 -18.22
CA LYS A 188 -15.78 8.01 -18.56
C LYS A 188 -16.51 9.27 -18.13
N ILE A 189 -15.86 10.10 -17.31
CA ILE A 189 -16.45 11.31 -16.74
C ILE A 189 -15.58 12.50 -17.08
N LEU A 190 -16.15 13.49 -17.77
CA LEU A 190 -15.52 14.79 -17.99
C LEU A 190 -16.07 15.80 -17.00
N ILE A 191 -15.19 16.44 -16.25
CA ILE A 191 -15.55 17.46 -15.26
C ILE A 191 -14.81 18.74 -15.60
N THR A 192 -15.56 19.85 -15.66
CA THR A 192 -14.97 21.18 -15.80
C THR A 192 -14.80 21.82 -14.42
N ALA A 193 -13.65 22.43 -14.15
CA ALA A 193 -13.35 23.07 -12.88
C ALA A 193 -12.66 24.42 -13.10
N GLY A 194 -12.98 25.40 -12.27
CA GLY A 194 -12.42 26.73 -12.34
C GLY A 194 -13.35 27.76 -12.98
N PRO A 195 -12.86 28.99 -13.16
CA PRO A 195 -13.64 30.07 -13.73
C PRO A 195 -13.74 29.94 -15.27
N THR A 196 -14.87 30.33 -15.83
CA THR A 196 -15.00 30.59 -17.26
C THR A 196 -14.45 31.98 -17.57
N ARG A 197 -13.94 32.17 -18.78
CA ARG A 197 -13.44 33.46 -19.29
C ARG A 197 -14.15 33.82 -20.59
N GLU A 198 -14.71 35.01 -20.65
CA GLU A 198 -15.34 35.59 -21.83
C GLU A 198 -14.40 36.69 -22.36
N PRO A 199 -13.76 36.52 -23.52
CA PRO A 199 -12.83 37.54 -24.04
C PRO A 199 -13.60 38.81 -24.50
N ILE A 200 -13.12 39.96 -24.06
CA ILE A 200 -13.58 41.28 -24.55
C ILE A 200 -12.72 41.71 -25.72
N ASP A 201 -11.41 41.58 -25.60
CA ASP A 201 -10.39 41.84 -26.60
C ASP A 201 -9.18 40.90 -26.39
N PRO A 202 -8.12 40.96 -27.18
CA PRO A 202 -6.94 40.09 -27.02
C PRO A 202 -6.25 40.16 -25.66
N VAL A 203 -6.54 41.17 -24.84
CA VAL A 203 -5.88 41.42 -23.56
C VAL A 203 -6.83 41.23 -22.38
N ARG A 204 -8.10 41.61 -22.50
CA ARG A 204 -9.07 41.67 -21.39
C ARG A 204 -10.15 40.62 -21.53
N PHE A 205 -10.61 40.12 -20.42
CA PHE A 205 -11.70 39.14 -20.34
C PHE A 205 -12.57 39.39 -19.10
N ILE A 206 -13.82 39.00 -19.16
CA ILE A 206 -14.71 38.87 -18.00
C ILE A 206 -14.56 37.46 -17.42
N SER A 207 -14.51 37.35 -16.10
CA SER A 207 -14.42 36.08 -15.41
C SER A 207 -15.19 36.13 -14.10
N ASN A 208 -15.37 34.99 -13.44
CA ASN A 208 -15.95 34.86 -12.10
C ASN A 208 -14.89 34.43 -11.07
N TYR A 209 -15.22 34.52 -9.78
CA TYR A 209 -14.33 34.15 -8.68
C TYR A 209 -14.30 32.64 -8.37
N SER A 210 -14.73 31.77 -9.27
CA SER A 210 -14.71 30.33 -9.04
C SER A 210 -13.29 29.82 -8.80
N SER A 211 -13.06 29.20 -7.65
CA SER A 211 -11.78 28.56 -7.32
C SER A 211 -11.65 27.13 -7.86
N GLY A 212 -12.69 26.59 -8.49
CA GLY A 212 -12.73 25.21 -8.97
C GLY A 212 -12.88 24.15 -7.88
N LYS A 213 -12.88 24.50 -6.59
CA LYS A 213 -12.90 23.54 -5.47
C LYS A 213 -13.97 22.47 -5.57
N MET A 214 -15.17 22.84 -5.99
CA MET A 214 -16.28 21.90 -6.16
C MET A 214 -16.01 20.90 -7.28
N GLY A 215 -15.52 21.37 -8.44
CA GLY A 215 -15.17 20.51 -9.57
C GLY A 215 -14.06 19.52 -9.21
N TYR A 216 -13.02 19.98 -8.52
CA TYR A 216 -11.95 19.11 -8.03
C TYR A 216 -12.47 18.07 -7.04
N ALA A 217 -13.30 18.46 -6.06
CA ALA A 217 -13.89 17.53 -5.10
C ALA A 217 -14.78 16.46 -5.77
N ILE A 218 -15.57 16.86 -6.79
CA ILE A 218 -16.38 15.92 -7.57
C ILE A 218 -15.48 14.97 -8.36
N ALA A 219 -14.40 15.48 -8.98
CA ALA A 219 -13.46 14.68 -9.74
C ALA A 219 -12.76 13.63 -8.85
N GLU A 220 -12.30 14.03 -7.68
CA GLU A 220 -11.71 13.10 -6.68
C GLU A 220 -12.71 12.03 -6.26
N TYR A 221 -13.93 12.42 -5.92
CA TYR A 221 -14.96 11.48 -5.49
C TYR A 221 -15.38 10.52 -6.60
N ALA A 222 -15.52 11.01 -7.84
CA ALA A 222 -15.85 10.17 -8.99
C ALA A 222 -14.72 9.18 -9.32
N ARG A 223 -13.45 9.60 -9.21
CA ARG A 223 -12.28 8.73 -9.33
C ARG A 223 -12.28 7.65 -8.23
N ASP A 224 -12.55 8.04 -6.98
CA ASP A 224 -12.61 7.12 -5.85
C ASP A 224 -13.75 6.09 -5.98
N LEU A 225 -14.76 6.39 -6.77
CA LEU A 225 -15.83 5.48 -7.16
C LEU A 225 -15.49 4.64 -8.42
N GLY A 226 -14.24 4.71 -8.92
CA GLY A 226 -13.75 3.91 -10.04
C GLY A 226 -13.96 4.53 -11.41
N GLY A 227 -14.43 5.78 -11.51
CA GLY A 227 -14.62 6.48 -12.77
C GLY A 227 -13.30 6.85 -13.47
N ASP A 228 -13.27 6.75 -14.82
CA ASP A 228 -12.20 7.30 -15.66
C ASP A 228 -12.45 8.82 -15.82
N VAL A 229 -11.86 9.61 -14.91
CA VAL A 229 -12.13 11.05 -14.80
C VAL A 229 -11.11 11.86 -15.56
N ARG A 230 -11.61 12.75 -16.42
CA ARG A 230 -10.84 13.83 -17.05
C ARG A 230 -11.32 15.18 -16.51
N LEU A 231 -10.35 15.99 -16.08
CA LEU A 231 -10.58 17.34 -15.54
C LEU A 231 -10.09 18.38 -16.54
#